data_0c058e34267fd2483134a59afe5a4ce9
#
_entry.id   0c058e34267fd2483134a59afe5a4ce9
#
_cell.length_a   1.000
_cell.length_b   1.000
_cell.length_c   1.000
_cell.angle_alpha   90.00
_cell.angle_beta   90.00
_cell.angle_gamma   90.00
#
_symmetry.space_group_name_H-M   'P 1'
#
loop_
_entity.id
_entity.type
_entity.pdbx_description
1 polymer ?
#
loop_
_entity_poly.entity_id
_entity_poly.type
_entity_poly.pdbx_seq_one_letter_code
_entity_poly.pdbx_strand_id
1 'polypeptide(L)'
;AGYAIGGGHVFHVVCDLTIAADNAVFGQTGPKVGSFDGGLGSSYLARIVGQKKAREIWFLCKQYNAEEALDMGMVNCVVPQNKLEDKVIEWCEMIMMRSPMALRMIKRGLNAELDGQRGLMEFAGDATLMYYLMDEAQEGKNAFLEKRDPDFDKFPTFP
;
A
#
# COMPACT_ATOMS: atom_id res chain seq x y z
N ALA A 1 4.01 18.73 2.86
CA ALA A 1 3.81 20.15 3.16
C ALA A 1 3.37 20.88 1.88
N GLY A 2 2.62 21.98 2.03
CA GLY A 2 2.18 22.80 0.89
C GLY A 2 1.20 22.07 -0.03
N TYR A 3 1.30 22.29 -1.32
CA TYR A 3 0.31 21.79 -2.29
C TYR A 3 0.59 20.37 -2.76
N ALA A 4 -0.34 19.46 -2.51
CA ALA A 4 -0.42 18.12 -3.08
C ALA A 4 -1.63 18.07 -4.05
N ILE A 5 -1.46 18.63 -5.24
CA ILE A 5 -2.52 18.82 -6.23
C ILE A 5 -2.22 18.01 -7.51
N GLY A 6 -3.26 17.46 -8.14
CA GLY A 6 -3.12 16.69 -9.37
C GLY A 6 -2.19 15.50 -9.21
N GLY A 7 -1.08 15.42 -9.93
CA GLY A 7 -0.09 14.35 -9.81
C GLY A 7 0.50 14.23 -8.40
N GLY A 8 0.74 15.35 -7.70
CA GLY A 8 1.17 15.36 -6.30
C GLY A 8 0.15 14.71 -5.35
N HIS A 9 -1.15 14.92 -5.62
CA HIS A 9 -2.22 14.24 -4.90
C HIS A 9 -2.23 12.73 -5.18
N VAL A 10 -2.02 12.32 -6.44
CA VAL A 10 -1.95 10.89 -6.80
C VAL A 10 -0.80 10.20 -6.08
N PHE A 11 0.37 10.85 -5.97
CA PHE A 11 1.52 10.26 -5.28
C PHE A 11 1.21 9.87 -3.83
N HIS A 12 0.62 10.77 -3.03
CA HIS A 12 0.32 10.41 -1.65
C HIS A 12 -0.80 9.37 -1.53
N VAL A 13 -1.77 9.38 -2.45
CA VAL A 13 -2.88 8.40 -2.49
C VAL A 13 -2.38 6.98 -2.74
N VAL A 14 -1.34 6.79 -3.55
CA VAL A 14 -0.77 5.46 -3.83
C VAL A 14 0.28 5.02 -2.81
N CYS A 15 0.72 5.90 -1.92
CA CYS A 15 1.58 5.54 -0.80
C CYS A 15 0.77 4.87 0.32
N ASP A 16 1.43 4.00 1.08
CA ASP A 16 0.78 3.25 2.17
C ASP A 16 0.35 4.16 3.32
N LEU A 17 1.13 5.18 3.62
CA LEU A 17 0.92 6.12 4.73
C LEU A 17 1.18 7.55 4.27
N THR A 18 0.43 8.49 4.83
CA THR A 18 0.58 9.92 4.57
C THR A 18 0.57 10.71 5.86
N ILE A 19 1.65 11.44 6.14
CA ILE A 19 1.74 12.45 7.19
C ILE A 19 1.68 13.82 6.54
N ALA A 20 0.75 14.65 6.97
CA ALA A 20 0.56 16.00 6.42
C ALA A 20 1.11 17.07 7.37
N ALA A 21 1.67 18.12 6.80
CA ALA A 21 1.87 19.36 7.54
C ALA A 21 0.53 20.12 7.64
N ASP A 22 0.37 20.93 8.68
CA ASP A 22 -0.82 21.75 8.94
C ASP A 22 -1.15 22.72 7.81
N ASN A 23 -0.15 23.11 7.01
CA ASN A 23 -0.32 23.97 5.82
C ASN A 23 -0.52 23.17 4.51
N ALA A 24 -0.73 21.86 4.57
CA ALA A 24 -0.93 21.06 3.38
C ALA A 24 -2.30 21.30 2.76
N VAL A 25 -2.35 21.33 1.41
CA VAL A 25 -3.56 21.48 0.62
C VAL A 25 -3.63 20.35 -0.39
N PHE A 26 -4.73 19.64 -0.41
CA PHE A 26 -4.97 18.46 -1.23
C PHE A 26 -6.05 18.71 -2.26
N GLY A 27 -5.97 18.06 -3.43
CA GLY A 27 -7.05 18.12 -4.40
C GLY A 27 -6.65 17.66 -5.79
N GLN A 28 -7.65 17.57 -6.64
CA GLN A 28 -7.47 17.26 -8.05
C GLN A 28 -7.78 18.49 -8.92
N THR A 29 -7.17 18.55 -10.09
CA THR A 29 -7.34 19.67 -11.02
C THR A 29 -7.53 19.20 -12.47
N GLY A 30 -7.36 17.91 -12.76
CA GLY A 30 -7.42 17.37 -14.11
C GLY A 30 -8.60 17.86 -14.96
N PRO A 31 -9.86 17.64 -14.55
CA PRO A 31 -11.02 18.09 -15.32
C PRO A 31 -11.09 19.60 -15.55
N LYS A 32 -10.53 20.40 -14.63
CA LYS A 32 -10.50 21.86 -14.75
C LYS A 32 -9.48 22.37 -15.78
N VAL A 33 -8.40 21.59 -16.02
CA VAL A 33 -7.28 22.00 -16.89
C VAL A 33 -7.18 21.16 -18.16
N GLY A 34 -8.20 20.36 -18.48
CA GLY A 34 -8.24 19.55 -19.70
C GLY A 34 -7.41 18.26 -19.59
N SER A 35 -7.32 17.67 -18.40
CA SER A 35 -6.64 16.41 -18.13
C SER A 35 -7.54 15.48 -17.31
N PHE A 36 -7.12 14.23 -17.14
CA PHE A 36 -7.79 13.24 -16.27
C PHE A 36 -6.77 12.27 -15.67
N ASP A 37 -7.24 11.40 -14.77
CA ASP A 37 -6.40 10.41 -14.11
C ASP A 37 -5.93 9.33 -15.11
N GLY A 38 -4.64 9.27 -15.34
CA GLY A 38 -4.00 8.25 -16.19
C GLY A 38 -3.49 7.03 -15.42
N GLY A 39 -3.80 6.91 -14.13
CA GLY A 39 -3.26 5.88 -13.26
C GLY A 39 -4.21 5.39 -12.18
N LEU A 40 -3.71 5.23 -10.98
CA LEU A 40 -4.42 4.65 -9.84
C LEU A 40 -5.10 5.71 -8.94
N GLY A 41 -4.94 7.00 -9.23
CA GLY A 41 -5.37 8.09 -8.36
C GLY A 41 -6.85 8.11 -8.07
N SER A 42 -7.72 7.83 -9.05
CA SER A 42 -9.17 7.83 -8.86
C SER A 42 -9.66 6.59 -8.11
N SER A 43 -9.19 5.41 -8.50
CA SER A 43 -9.65 4.14 -7.93
C SER A 43 -9.16 3.96 -6.48
N TYR A 44 -7.90 4.28 -6.19
CA TYR A 44 -7.36 4.22 -4.82
C TYR A 44 -8.00 5.28 -3.93
N LEU A 45 -8.17 6.51 -4.41
CA LEU A 45 -8.85 7.55 -3.63
C LEU A 45 -10.25 7.12 -3.21
N ALA A 46 -11.00 6.50 -4.13
CA ALA A 46 -12.36 6.04 -3.83
C ALA A 46 -12.41 4.94 -2.75
N ARG A 47 -11.35 4.17 -2.60
CA ARG A 47 -11.21 3.16 -1.52
C ARG A 47 -10.87 3.81 -0.18
N ILE A 48 -10.13 4.91 -0.20
CA ILE A 48 -9.70 5.63 1.01
C ILE A 48 -10.85 6.48 1.57
N VAL A 49 -11.41 7.39 0.75
CA VAL A 49 -12.39 8.39 1.20
C VAL A 49 -13.84 8.01 0.86
N GLY A 50 -14.05 6.88 0.23
CA GLY A 50 -15.35 6.44 -0.26
C GLY A 50 -15.76 7.09 -1.60
N GLN A 51 -16.69 6.42 -2.30
CA GLN A 51 -17.08 6.74 -3.67
C GLN A 51 -17.64 8.17 -3.84
N LYS A 52 -18.43 8.64 -2.90
CA LYS A 52 -19.07 9.96 -2.96
C LYS A 52 -18.05 11.09 -2.84
N LYS A 53 -17.16 10.99 -1.85
CA LYS A 53 -16.13 12.00 -1.59
C LYS A 53 -15.09 12.01 -2.72
N ALA A 54 -14.67 10.85 -3.22
CA ALA A 54 -13.75 10.78 -4.35
C ALA A 54 -14.32 11.48 -5.61
N ARG A 55 -15.62 11.28 -5.91
CA ARG A 55 -16.28 11.98 -7.02
C ARG A 55 -16.36 13.49 -6.78
N GLU A 56 -16.65 13.93 -5.56
CA GLU A 56 -16.63 15.35 -5.21
C GLU A 56 -15.27 15.99 -5.49
N ILE A 57 -14.19 15.32 -5.03
CA ILE A 57 -12.81 15.79 -5.23
C ILE A 57 -12.48 15.90 -6.73
N TRP A 58 -12.78 14.84 -7.49
CA TRP A 58 -12.46 14.77 -8.91
C TRP A 58 -13.36 15.65 -9.79
N PHE A 59 -14.68 15.65 -9.57
CA PHE A 59 -15.62 16.34 -10.46
C PHE A 59 -15.65 17.82 -10.22
N LEU A 60 -15.53 18.26 -8.97
CA LEU A 60 -15.59 19.66 -8.60
C LEU A 60 -14.23 20.34 -8.53
N CYS A 61 -13.14 19.55 -8.53
CA CYS A 61 -11.77 20.06 -8.39
C CYS A 61 -11.61 21.00 -7.17
N LYS A 62 -12.32 20.68 -6.08
CA LYS A 62 -12.18 21.40 -4.80
C LYS A 62 -10.84 21.08 -4.15
N GLN A 63 -10.35 22.04 -3.39
CA GLN A 63 -9.17 21.88 -2.55
C GLN A 63 -9.59 21.72 -1.10
N TYR A 64 -8.85 20.91 -0.35
CA TYR A 64 -9.10 20.57 1.03
C TYR A 64 -7.85 20.85 1.84
N ASN A 65 -8.00 21.41 3.04
CA ASN A 65 -6.88 21.60 3.96
C ASN A 65 -6.49 20.26 4.66
N ALA A 66 -5.44 20.33 5.47
CA ALA A 66 -4.89 19.15 6.13
C ALA A 66 -5.89 18.48 7.11
N GLU A 67 -6.66 19.28 7.87
CA GLU A 67 -7.65 18.78 8.82
C GLU A 67 -8.83 18.12 8.09
N GLU A 68 -9.34 18.75 7.03
CA GLU A 68 -10.38 18.12 6.19
C GLU A 68 -9.89 16.79 5.57
N ALA A 69 -8.60 16.71 5.19
CA ALA A 69 -8.01 15.49 4.68
C ALA A 69 -7.88 14.40 5.75
N LEU A 70 -7.59 14.79 7.00
CA LEU A 70 -7.58 13.89 8.16
C LEU A 70 -8.99 13.37 8.47
N ASP A 71 -9.98 14.25 8.52
CA ASP A 71 -11.37 13.88 8.82
C ASP A 71 -11.96 12.88 7.83
N MET A 72 -11.58 12.99 6.55
CA MET A 72 -12.04 12.04 5.53
C MET A 72 -11.15 10.77 5.40
N GLY A 73 -10.15 10.62 6.26
CA GLY A 73 -9.24 9.47 6.26
C GLY A 73 -8.23 9.46 5.09
N MET A 74 -8.02 10.59 4.44
CA MET A 74 -7.08 10.72 3.32
C MET A 74 -5.62 10.74 3.79
N VAL A 75 -5.36 11.26 4.98
CA VAL A 75 -4.05 11.29 5.64
C VAL A 75 -4.12 10.65 7.01
N ASN A 76 -3.00 10.12 7.50
CA ASN A 76 -2.94 9.40 8.76
C ASN A 76 -2.78 10.31 9.98
N CYS A 77 -2.09 11.44 9.82
CA CYS A 77 -2.01 12.46 10.86
C CYS A 77 -1.59 13.81 10.27
N VAL A 78 -1.85 14.87 11.05
CA VAL A 78 -1.45 16.24 10.74
C VAL A 78 -0.53 16.75 11.86
N VAL A 79 0.55 17.42 11.49
CA VAL A 79 1.52 18.00 12.42
C VAL A 79 1.93 19.40 11.96
N PRO A 80 2.43 20.28 12.85
CA PRO A 80 3.04 21.53 12.43
C PRO A 80 4.14 21.31 11.39
N GLN A 81 4.24 22.18 10.39
CA GLN A 81 5.20 22.01 9.29
C GLN A 81 6.64 21.78 9.78
N ASN A 82 7.06 22.49 10.80
CA ASN A 82 8.42 22.35 11.39
C ASN A 82 8.62 21.05 12.18
N LYS A 83 7.58 20.20 12.32
CA LYS A 83 7.61 18.88 12.97
C LYS A 83 7.38 17.73 11.99
N LEU A 84 7.19 18.04 10.71
CA LEU A 84 6.84 17.01 9.72
C LEU A 84 7.93 15.95 9.58
N GLU A 85 9.18 16.37 9.43
CA GLU A 85 10.31 15.45 9.26
C GLU A 85 10.54 14.60 10.52
N ASP A 86 10.51 15.22 11.71
CA ASP A 86 10.63 14.51 12.99
C ASP A 86 9.57 13.39 13.09
N LYS A 87 8.31 13.70 12.73
CA LYS A 87 7.21 12.73 12.79
C LYS A 87 7.35 11.60 11.75
N VAL A 88 7.85 11.91 10.56
CA VAL A 88 8.14 10.89 9.54
C VAL A 88 9.24 9.95 10.02
N ILE A 89 10.33 10.50 10.60
CA ILE A 89 11.43 9.70 11.13
C ILE A 89 10.93 8.79 12.27
N GLU A 90 10.16 9.32 13.21
CA GLU A 90 9.53 8.54 14.30
C GLU A 90 8.78 7.33 13.75
N TRP A 91 7.93 7.52 12.75
CA TRP A 91 7.14 6.43 12.17
C TRP A 91 8.01 5.43 11.40
N CYS A 92 9.03 5.91 10.69
CA CYS A 92 10.00 5.03 10.03
C CYS A 92 10.74 4.15 11.04
N GLU A 93 11.18 4.70 12.16
CA GLU A 93 11.82 3.94 13.24
C GLU A 93 10.88 2.90 13.84
N MET A 94 9.61 3.26 14.09
CA MET A 94 8.60 2.31 14.55
C MET A 94 8.39 1.15 13.57
N ILE A 95 8.38 1.43 12.27
CA ILE A 95 8.24 0.41 11.21
C ILE A 95 9.48 -0.49 11.16
N MET A 96 10.68 0.10 11.23
CA MET A 96 11.94 -0.65 11.20
C MET A 96 12.11 -1.61 12.38
N MET A 97 11.41 -1.39 13.49
CA MET A 97 11.37 -2.32 14.62
C MET A 97 10.41 -3.50 14.40
N ARG A 98 9.71 -3.59 13.30
CA ARG A 98 8.78 -4.68 13.00
C ARG A 98 9.44 -5.71 12.09
N SER A 99 8.86 -6.93 12.06
CA SER A 99 9.33 -8.00 11.16
C SER A 99 9.18 -7.58 9.69
N PRO A 100 10.27 -7.50 8.91
CA PRO A 100 10.19 -7.11 7.49
C PRO A 100 9.32 -8.05 6.67
N MET A 101 9.39 -9.36 6.94
CA MET A 101 8.59 -10.35 6.24
C MET A 101 7.10 -10.22 6.57
N ALA A 102 6.76 -10.02 7.85
CA ALA A 102 5.37 -9.81 8.26
C ALA A 102 4.77 -8.55 7.60
N LEU A 103 5.51 -7.43 7.57
CA LEU A 103 5.08 -6.20 6.89
C LEU A 103 4.86 -6.42 5.39
N ARG A 104 5.79 -7.13 4.73
CA ARG A 104 5.67 -7.48 3.31
C ARG A 104 4.40 -8.27 3.04
N MET A 105 4.15 -9.33 3.81
CA MET A 105 2.98 -10.21 3.62
C MET A 105 1.67 -9.47 3.94
N ILE A 106 1.63 -8.63 4.97
CA ILE A 106 0.47 -7.79 5.29
C ILE A 106 0.18 -6.82 4.14
N LYS A 107 1.21 -6.12 3.62
CA LYS A 107 1.03 -5.22 2.48
C LYS A 107 0.49 -5.96 1.24
N ARG A 108 1.02 -7.15 0.94
CA ARG A 108 0.51 -7.99 -0.14
C ARG A 108 -0.95 -8.38 0.09
N GLY A 109 -1.30 -8.81 1.31
CA GLY A 109 -2.68 -9.15 1.68
C GLY A 109 -3.65 -7.98 1.52
N LEU A 110 -3.27 -6.79 1.99
CA LEU A 110 -4.07 -5.57 1.86
C LEU A 110 -4.32 -5.16 0.40
N ASN A 111 -3.37 -5.45 -0.50
CA ASN A 111 -3.49 -5.10 -1.91
C ASN A 111 -4.12 -6.20 -2.77
N ALA A 112 -4.02 -7.47 -2.37
CA ALA A 112 -4.40 -8.63 -3.19
C ALA A 112 -5.84 -8.56 -3.69
N GLU A 113 -6.82 -8.26 -2.84
CA GLU A 113 -8.23 -8.13 -3.21
C GLU A 113 -8.44 -6.96 -4.18
N LEU A 114 -7.74 -5.88 -3.98
CA LEU A 114 -7.91 -4.63 -4.75
C LEU A 114 -7.30 -4.74 -6.15
N ASP A 115 -6.24 -5.51 -6.29
CA ASP A 115 -5.51 -5.71 -7.55
C ASP A 115 -6.02 -6.92 -8.34
N GLY A 116 -7.06 -7.59 -7.83
CA GLY A 116 -7.71 -8.74 -8.48
C GLY A 116 -6.74 -9.90 -8.69
N GLN A 117 -6.84 -10.59 -9.85
CA GLN A 117 -5.99 -11.75 -10.15
C GLN A 117 -4.48 -11.44 -10.09
N ARG A 118 -4.08 -10.22 -10.45
CA ARG A 118 -2.68 -9.81 -10.36
C ARG A 118 -2.21 -9.77 -8.90
N GLY A 119 -3.02 -9.23 -8.00
CA GLY A 119 -2.72 -9.20 -6.56
C GLY A 119 -2.57 -10.61 -5.98
N LEU A 120 -3.45 -11.54 -6.38
CA LEU A 120 -3.35 -12.95 -6.00
C LEU A 120 -2.08 -13.60 -6.54
N MET A 121 -1.68 -13.32 -7.78
CA MET A 121 -0.44 -13.84 -8.37
C MET A 121 0.80 -13.33 -7.61
N GLU A 122 0.83 -12.06 -7.24
CA GLU A 122 1.94 -11.49 -6.48
C GLU A 122 2.02 -12.08 -5.06
N PHE A 123 0.88 -12.25 -4.39
CA PHE A 123 0.81 -12.91 -3.09
C PHE A 123 1.27 -14.37 -3.17
N ALA A 124 0.78 -15.12 -4.16
CA ALA A 124 1.19 -16.51 -4.40
C ALA A 124 2.67 -16.62 -4.73
N GLY A 125 3.23 -15.67 -5.49
CA GLY A 125 4.67 -15.61 -5.79
C GLY A 125 5.52 -15.46 -4.52
N ASP A 126 5.14 -14.56 -3.61
CA ASP A 126 5.81 -14.40 -2.32
C ASP A 126 5.69 -15.68 -1.46
N ALA A 127 4.51 -16.31 -1.43
CA ALA A 127 4.31 -17.58 -0.70
C ALA A 127 5.15 -18.72 -1.29
N THR A 128 5.25 -18.80 -2.62
CA THR A 128 6.10 -19.76 -3.32
C THR A 128 7.58 -19.58 -2.97
N LEU A 129 8.05 -18.32 -2.96
CA LEU A 129 9.43 -18.02 -2.55
C LEU A 129 9.71 -18.48 -1.10
N MET A 130 8.76 -18.22 -0.19
CA MET A 130 8.88 -18.67 1.20
C MET A 130 8.92 -20.20 1.28
N TYR A 131 8.05 -20.89 0.51
CA TYR A 131 8.05 -22.36 0.46
C TYR A 131 9.39 -22.93 0.00
N TYR A 132 10.02 -22.36 -1.03
CA TYR A 132 11.32 -22.81 -1.51
C TYR A 132 12.45 -22.70 -0.48
N LEU A 133 12.29 -21.91 0.56
CA LEU A 133 13.23 -21.80 1.66
C LEU A 133 13.00 -22.85 2.78
N MET A 134 11.90 -23.61 2.70
CA MET A 134 11.56 -24.64 3.69
C MET A 134 12.25 -25.98 3.36
N ASP A 135 12.51 -26.77 4.41
CA ASP A 135 13.11 -28.11 4.29
C ASP A 135 12.25 -29.07 3.44
N GLU A 136 10.93 -28.92 3.47
CA GLU A 136 10.00 -29.69 2.66
C GLU A 136 10.24 -29.50 1.16
N ALA A 137 10.44 -28.27 0.73
CA ALA A 137 10.77 -27.98 -0.68
C ALA A 137 12.16 -28.53 -1.06
N GLN A 138 13.13 -28.48 -0.13
CA GLN A 138 14.46 -29.06 -0.35
C GLN A 138 14.41 -30.57 -0.47
N GLU A 139 13.57 -31.25 0.33
CA GLU A 139 13.33 -32.70 0.19
C GLU A 139 12.81 -33.03 -1.21
N GLY A 140 11.76 -32.36 -1.68
CA GLY A 140 11.21 -32.61 -3.02
C GLY A 140 12.23 -32.42 -4.12
N LYS A 141 13.02 -31.34 -4.04
CA LYS A 141 14.11 -31.06 -4.99
C LYS A 141 15.19 -32.16 -4.96
N ASN A 142 15.66 -32.54 -3.78
CA ASN A 142 16.72 -33.54 -3.62
C ASN A 142 16.28 -34.93 -4.07
N ALA A 143 15.05 -35.34 -3.72
CA ALA A 143 14.45 -36.59 -4.17
C ALA A 143 14.41 -36.66 -5.71
N PHE A 144 13.98 -35.57 -6.36
CA PHE A 144 13.96 -35.50 -7.82
C PHE A 144 15.35 -35.65 -8.44
N LEU A 145 16.38 -34.99 -7.89
CA LEU A 145 17.75 -35.06 -8.38
C LEU A 145 18.36 -36.44 -8.15
N GLU A 146 18.05 -37.08 -7.03
CA GLU A 146 18.50 -38.40 -6.64
C GLU A 146 17.69 -39.53 -7.28
N LYS A 147 16.62 -39.21 -8.01
CA LYS A 147 15.71 -40.17 -8.68
C LYS A 147 15.10 -41.19 -7.70
N ARG A 148 14.71 -40.74 -6.53
CA ARG A 148 13.97 -41.47 -5.51
C ARG A 148 12.64 -40.83 -5.22
N ASP A 149 11.76 -41.54 -4.55
CA ASP A 149 10.52 -40.95 -4.02
C ASP A 149 10.82 -39.97 -2.88
N PRO A 150 10.11 -38.83 -2.79
CA PRO A 150 10.27 -37.90 -1.69
C PRO A 150 9.65 -38.49 -0.40
N ASP A 151 10.28 -38.20 0.73
CA ASP A 151 9.79 -38.53 2.06
C ASP A 151 9.14 -37.31 2.70
N PHE A 152 7.86 -37.04 2.37
CA PHE A 152 7.09 -35.94 2.95
C PHE A 152 6.44 -36.28 4.29
N ASP A 153 6.39 -37.55 4.70
CA ASP A 153 5.77 -37.97 5.96
C ASP A 153 6.48 -37.41 7.19
N LYS A 154 7.74 -37.02 7.05
CA LYS A 154 8.56 -36.41 8.11
C LYS A 154 8.20 -34.95 8.41
N PHE A 155 7.41 -34.32 7.56
CA PHE A 155 7.00 -32.92 7.74
C PHE A 155 5.61 -32.85 8.37
N PRO A 156 5.34 -31.80 9.18
CA PRO A 156 4.04 -31.65 9.81
C PRO A 156 2.96 -31.37 8.76
N THR A 157 1.88 -32.14 8.81
CA THR A 157 0.66 -31.85 8.05
C THR A 157 -0.15 -30.82 8.82
N PHE A 158 -0.29 -29.63 8.27
CA PHE A 158 -1.19 -28.62 8.82
C PHE A 158 -2.62 -28.84 8.30
N PRO A 159 -3.65 -28.59 9.16
CA PRO A 159 -5.02 -28.66 8.73
C PRO A 159 -5.36 -27.57 7.71
#